data_242e6717fa418cecfe93a06f199da617
#
_entry.id   242e6717fa418cecfe93a06f199da617
#
_cell.length_a   1.000
_cell.length_b   1.000
_cell.length_c   1.000
_cell.angle_alpha   90.00
_cell.angle_beta   90.00
_cell.angle_gamma   90.00
#
_symmetry.space_group_name_H-M   'P 1'
#
loop_
_entity.id
_entity.type
_entity.pdbx_description
1 polymer ?
#
loop_
_entity_poly.entity_id
_entity_poly.type
_entity_poly.pdbx_seq_one_letter_code
_entity_poly.pdbx_strand_id
1 'polypeptide(L)'
;CKGYYFPNTFFRFEEIAKKNTILDLGYILLVTGVGDNKDLDGALKLYSSISKDERLPLKILGCGNAIERVKKIIDDHRVQSEIEVIPFLDLDDVVSLYCNSTFIWAHPKYEGYGRAVAEAKLSHKKILCTQISAFMEQKDENVYLYTNQNDFHIQYKAVLASKYKDIHGQLIEHEIFKSQLEFLYGKK
;
A
#
# COMPACT_ATOMS: atom_id res chain seq x y z
N CYS A 1 15.05 -21.11 26.31
CA CYS A 1 15.18 -19.70 25.85
C CYS A 1 13.81 -19.10 25.68
N LYS A 2 13.51 -17.99 26.39
CA LYS A 2 12.34 -17.15 26.04
C LYS A 2 12.68 -16.41 24.76
N GLY A 3 12.02 -16.74 23.65
CA GLY A 3 12.14 -15.97 22.41
C GLY A 3 11.40 -14.64 22.56
N TYR A 4 11.99 -13.56 22.10
CA TYR A 4 11.32 -12.27 21.97
C TYR A 4 10.85 -12.11 20.53
N TYR A 5 9.61 -11.69 20.35
CA TYR A 5 9.08 -11.30 19.07
C TYR A 5 9.38 -9.82 18.82
N PHE A 6 10.11 -9.52 17.74
CA PHE A 6 10.38 -8.16 17.30
C PHE A 6 9.65 -7.91 15.96
N PRO A 7 8.48 -7.29 16.01
CA PRO A 7 7.71 -6.99 14.79
C PRO A 7 8.39 -5.92 13.95
N ASN A 8 7.98 -5.81 12.68
CA ASN A 8 8.38 -4.69 11.84
C ASN A 8 7.92 -3.36 12.45
N THR A 9 8.80 -2.38 12.47
CA THR A 9 8.51 -1.06 13.03
C THR A 9 8.49 -0.01 11.93
N PHE A 10 7.66 1.00 12.12
CA PHE A 10 7.40 2.07 11.16
C PHE A 10 7.49 3.43 11.83
N PHE A 11 8.22 3.57 12.94
CA PHE A 11 8.24 4.78 13.76
C PHE A 11 8.49 6.06 12.95
N ARG A 12 9.51 6.06 12.09
CA ARG A 12 9.82 7.25 11.28
C ARG A 12 8.71 7.54 10.26
N PHE A 13 8.14 6.52 9.64
CA PHE A 13 7.00 6.67 8.72
C PHE A 13 5.80 7.26 9.46
N GLU A 14 5.46 6.72 10.62
CA GLU A 14 4.35 7.17 11.45
C GLU A 14 4.53 8.63 11.91
N GLU A 15 5.73 9.01 12.37
CA GLU A 15 6.04 10.39 12.78
C GLU A 15 5.85 11.39 11.64
N ILE A 16 6.26 11.04 10.43
CA ILE A 16 6.09 11.88 9.25
C ILE A 16 4.61 11.93 8.87
N ALA A 17 3.92 10.79 8.84
CA ALA A 17 2.50 10.72 8.49
C ALA A 17 1.63 11.58 9.41
N LYS A 18 1.89 11.59 10.72
CA LYS A 18 1.19 12.44 11.70
C LYS A 18 1.34 13.95 11.44
N LYS A 19 2.41 14.36 10.76
CA LYS A 19 2.68 15.78 10.42
C LYS A 19 2.10 16.17 9.07
N ASN A 20 1.75 15.19 8.23
CA ASN A 20 1.21 15.45 6.91
C ASN A 20 -0.29 15.76 6.97
N THR A 21 -0.73 16.66 6.08
CA THR A 21 -2.15 16.84 5.80
C THR A 21 -2.63 15.67 4.94
N ILE A 22 -3.73 15.04 5.34
CA ILE A 22 -4.34 13.96 4.57
C ILE A 22 -5.25 14.59 3.52
N LEU A 23 -4.90 14.43 2.25
CA LEU A 23 -5.68 14.92 1.12
C LEU A 23 -6.12 13.76 0.22
N ASP A 24 -7.06 14.05 -0.67
CA ASP A 24 -7.40 13.16 -1.78
C ASP A 24 -7.16 13.94 -3.07
N LEU A 25 -6.04 13.66 -3.73
CA LEU A 25 -5.65 14.30 -4.99
C LEU A 25 -6.11 13.49 -6.22
N GLY A 26 -7.01 12.52 -6.04
CA GLY A 26 -7.67 11.80 -7.13
C GLY A 26 -6.77 10.81 -7.86
N TYR A 27 -5.86 10.13 -7.19
CA TYR A 27 -5.03 9.09 -7.79
C TYR A 27 -4.92 7.82 -6.94
N ILE A 28 -4.65 6.70 -7.58
CA ILE A 28 -4.30 5.43 -6.94
C ILE A 28 -2.77 5.38 -6.76
N LEU A 29 -2.29 4.99 -5.59
CA LEU A 29 -0.88 4.70 -5.38
C LEU A 29 -0.64 3.19 -5.39
N LEU A 30 -0.11 2.65 -6.49
CA LEU A 30 0.32 1.26 -6.59
C LEU A 30 1.71 1.11 -5.97
N VAL A 31 1.78 0.44 -4.83
CA VAL A 31 3.03 0.12 -4.14
C VAL A 31 3.50 -1.25 -4.59
N THR A 32 4.56 -1.27 -5.38
CA THR A 32 5.04 -2.49 -6.04
C THR A 32 6.56 -2.48 -6.16
N GLY A 33 7.09 -3.32 -7.01
CA GLY A 33 8.49 -3.43 -7.42
C GLY A 33 8.58 -4.24 -8.70
N VAL A 34 9.78 -4.60 -9.10
CA VAL A 34 10.04 -5.37 -10.33
C VAL A 34 10.38 -6.85 -10.07
N GLY A 35 10.28 -7.30 -8.82
CA GLY A 35 10.44 -8.70 -8.47
C GLY A 35 9.26 -9.55 -8.93
N ASP A 36 9.49 -10.83 -9.23
CA ASP A 36 8.46 -11.74 -9.72
C ASP A 36 7.27 -11.92 -8.74
N ASN A 37 7.53 -11.71 -7.45
CA ASN A 37 6.49 -11.71 -6.43
C ASN A 37 5.57 -10.48 -6.47
N LYS A 38 5.99 -9.39 -7.11
CA LYS A 38 5.25 -8.12 -7.13
C LYS A 38 4.19 -8.03 -8.23
N ASP A 39 4.27 -8.90 -9.23
CA ASP A 39 3.28 -9.08 -10.29
C ASP A 39 2.75 -7.79 -10.93
N LEU A 40 3.66 -6.90 -11.31
CA LEU A 40 3.29 -5.63 -11.94
C LEU A 40 2.46 -5.82 -13.20
N ASP A 41 2.78 -6.82 -14.03
CA ASP A 41 2.04 -7.15 -15.24
C ASP A 41 0.58 -7.51 -14.93
N GLY A 42 0.37 -8.39 -13.94
CA GLY A 42 -0.97 -8.74 -13.46
C GLY A 42 -1.75 -7.53 -12.93
N ALA A 43 -1.07 -6.63 -12.20
CA ALA A 43 -1.68 -5.39 -11.73
C ALA A 43 -2.12 -4.51 -12.92
N LEU A 44 -1.27 -4.28 -13.90
CA LEU A 44 -1.59 -3.45 -15.06
C LEU A 44 -2.69 -4.06 -15.96
N LYS A 45 -2.73 -5.39 -16.05
CA LYS A 45 -3.85 -6.09 -16.70
C LYS A 45 -5.19 -5.82 -16.00
N LEU A 46 -5.22 -5.87 -14.67
CA LEU A 46 -6.41 -5.51 -13.90
C LEU A 46 -6.76 -4.02 -14.08
N TYR A 47 -5.78 -3.14 -13.99
CA TYR A 47 -5.98 -1.69 -14.17
C TYR A 47 -6.54 -1.38 -15.57
N SER A 48 -6.00 -1.96 -16.64
CA SER A 48 -6.49 -1.77 -18.00
C SER A 48 -7.91 -2.30 -18.23
N SER A 49 -8.37 -3.24 -17.41
CA SER A 49 -9.73 -3.79 -17.49
C SER A 49 -10.81 -2.90 -16.85
N ILE A 50 -10.43 -1.86 -16.08
CA ILE A 50 -11.37 -0.84 -15.59
C ILE A 50 -11.78 0.02 -16.77
N SER A 51 -13.06 0.40 -16.86
CA SER A 51 -13.52 1.33 -17.90
C SER A 51 -12.82 2.70 -17.77
N LYS A 52 -12.50 3.33 -18.89
CA LYS A 52 -11.72 4.58 -18.88
C LYS A 52 -12.38 5.69 -18.07
N ASP A 53 -13.70 5.76 -18.08
CA ASP A 53 -14.46 6.78 -17.35
C ASP A 53 -14.50 6.55 -15.83
N GLU A 54 -14.24 5.32 -15.39
CA GLU A 54 -14.19 4.94 -13.95
C GLU A 54 -12.75 4.86 -13.41
N ARG A 55 -11.75 5.00 -14.29
CA ARG A 55 -10.35 4.77 -13.97
C ARG A 55 -9.69 6.03 -13.41
N LEU A 56 -9.22 5.98 -12.18
CA LEU A 56 -8.39 7.05 -11.63
C LEU A 56 -6.95 6.96 -12.15
N PRO A 57 -6.22 8.09 -12.28
CA PRO A 57 -4.79 8.08 -12.55
C PRO A 57 -4.02 7.17 -11.60
N LEU A 58 -3.00 6.48 -12.11
CA LEU A 58 -2.18 5.54 -11.35
C LEU A 58 -0.76 6.06 -11.18
N LYS A 59 -0.29 6.14 -9.94
CA LYS A 59 1.12 6.37 -9.62
C LYS A 59 1.75 5.06 -9.17
N ILE A 60 2.87 4.68 -9.80
CA ILE A 60 3.59 3.43 -9.48
C ILE A 60 4.82 3.76 -8.65
N LEU A 61 4.88 3.29 -7.41
CA LEU A 61 5.96 3.48 -6.47
C LEU A 61 6.72 2.17 -6.22
N GLY A 62 8.06 2.25 -6.11
CA GLY A 62 8.90 1.13 -5.69
C GLY A 62 9.67 0.45 -6.82
N CYS A 63 9.67 1.02 -8.03
CA CYS A 63 10.36 0.46 -9.20
C CYS A 63 11.89 0.66 -9.18
N GLY A 64 12.41 1.51 -8.30
CA GLY A 64 13.84 1.78 -8.20
C GLY A 64 14.48 2.15 -9.54
N ASN A 65 15.58 1.51 -9.88
CA ASN A 65 16.31 1.74 -11.14
C ASN A 65 15.71 1.03 -12.36
N ALA A 66 14.58 0.30 -12.20
CA ALA A 66 13.99 -0.49 -13.28
C ALA A 66 12.91 0.26 -14.09
N ILE A 67 12.96 1.59 -14.12
CA ILE A 67 11.97 2.46 -14.76
C ILE A 67 11.73 2.08 -16.23
N GLU A 68 12.77 1.80 -17.01
CA GLU A 68 12.64 1.44 -18.43
C GLU A 68 11.93 0.09 -18.61
N ARG A 69 12.18 -0.89 -17.74
CA ARG A 69 11.43 -2.16 -17.75
C ARG A 69 9.95 -1.94 -17.42
N VAL A 70 9.68 -1.06 -16.46
CA VAL A 70 8.31 -0.72 -16.05
C VAL A 70 7.56 -0.02 -17.18
N LYS A 71 8.19 0.96 -17.84
CA LYS A 71 7.59 1.64 -19.01
C LYS A 71 7.23 0.66 -20.11
N LYS A 72 8.09 -0.32 -20.43
CA LYS A 72 7.79 -1.35 -21.43
C LYS A 72 6.55 -2.16 -21.05
N ILE A 73 6.41 -2.57 -19.79
CA ILE A 73 5.20 -3.28 -19.32
C ILE A 73 3.96 -2.39 -19.45
N ILE A 74 4.07 -1.09 -19.13
CA ILE A 74 2.97 -0.12 -19.29
C ILE A 74 2.54 0.00 -20.74
N ASP A 75 3.51 0.05 -21.67
CA ASP A 75 3.24 0.17 -23.11
C ASP A 75 2.49 -1.04 -23.65
N ASP A 76 2.82 -2.25 -23.17
CA ASP A 76 2.14 -3.48 -23.54
C ASP A 76 0.63 -3.46 -23.18
N HIS A 77 0.26 -2.74 -22.12
CA HIS A 77 -1.14 -2.58 -21.67
C HIS A 77 -1.89 -1.37 -22.24
N ARG A 78 -1.22 -0.49 -22.99
CA ARG A 78 -1.82 0.70 -23.64
C ARG A 78 -2.50 1.68 -22.67
N VAL A 79 -1.91 1.88 -21.49
CA VAL A 79 -2.44 2.76 -20.43
C VAL A 79 -1.48 3.90 -20.05
N GLN A 80 -0.52 4.21 -20.92
CA GLN A 80 0.59 5.16 -20.67
C GLN A 80 0.12 6.55 -20.22
N SER A 81 -0.96 7.05 -20.82
CA SER A 81 -1.46 8.41 -20.54
C SER A 81 -2.05 8.58 -19.14
N GLU A 82 -2.27 7.49 -18.43
CA GLU A 82 -2.93 7.47 -17.12
C GLU A 82 -1.98 7.05 -15.99
N ILE A 83 -0.70 6.73 -16.34
CA ILE A 83 0.28 6.17 -15.41
C ILE A 83 1.49 7.09 -15.27
N GLU A 84 1.80 7.40 -14.02
CA GLU A 84 3.05 8.05 -13.61
C GLU A 84 3.93 7.05 -12.86
N VAL A 85 5.15 6.81 -13.36
CA VAL A 85 6.16 6.00 -12.66
C VAL A 85 6.97 6.91 -11.77
N ILE A 86 6.87 6.71 -10.48
CA ILE A 86 7.57 7.52 -9.48
C ILE A 86 9.03 7.05 -9.35
N PRO A 87 10.00 7.96 -9.53
CA PRO A 87 11.41 7.64 -9.33
C PRO A 87 11.71 7.37 -7.85
N PHE A 88 12.97 7.14 -7.53
CA PHE A 88 13.41 7.05 -6.13
C PHE A 88 13.15 8.37 -5.42
N LEU A 89 12.49 8.28 -4.25
CA LEU A 89 12.15 9.41 -3.39
C LEU A 89 12.71 9.19 -1.98
N ASP A 90 12.89 10.26 -1.23
CA ASP A 90 13.11 10.16 0.20
C ASP A 90 11.82 9.74 0.94
N LEU A 91 11.95 9.48 2.24
CA LEU A 91 10.84 8.96 3.02
C LEU A 91 9.72 9.99 3.21
N ASP A 92 10.04 11.27 3.31
CA ASP A 92 9.04 12.34 3.50
C ASP A 92 8.13 12.45 2.27
N ASP A 93 8.72 12.41 1.07
CA ASP A 93 7.98 12.43 -0.18
C ASP A 93 7.15 11.14 -0.38
N VAL A 94 7.71 9.97 -0.01
CA VAL A 94 6.97 8.70 -0.03
C VAL A 94 5.73 8.79 0.87
N VAL A 95 5.88 9.26 2.11
CA VAL A 95 4.75 9.40 3.04
C VAL A 95 3.72 10.40 2.50
N SER A 96 4.19 11.50 1.88
CA SER A 96 3.30 12.47 1.23
C SER A 96 2.47 11.84 0.12
N LEU A 97 3.07 10.97 -0.72
CA LEU A 97 2.32 10.24 -1.75
C LEU A 97 1.23 9.33 -1.15
N TYR A 98 1.54 8.63 -0.05
CA TYR A 98 0.53 7.84 0.65
C TYR A 98 -0.60 8.73 1.17
N CYS A 99 -0.28 9.80 1.91
CA CYS A 99 -1.26 10.70 2.52
C CYS A 99 -2.16 11.43 1.50
N ASN A 100 -1.70 11.59 0.26
CA ASN A 100 -2.41 12.34 -0.79
C ASN A 100 -3.15 11.45 -1.80
N SER A 101 -3.01 10.13 -1.74
CA SER A 101 -3.73 9.22 -2.64
C SER A 101 -5.22 9.08 -2.28
N THR A 102 -6.05 8.67 -3.23
CA THR A 102 -7.44 8.24 -2.96
C THR A 102 -7.46 6.93 -2.17
N PHE A 103 -6.65 5.99 -2.59
CA PHE A 103 -6.36 4.75 -1.86
C PHE A 103 -5.02 4.15 -2.31
N ILE A 104 -4.51 3.23 -1.51
CA ILE A 104 -3.29 2.46 -1.81
C ILE A 104 -3.69 1.17 -2.53
N TRP A 105 -2.88 0.74 -3.47
CA TRP A 105 -3.04 -0.56 -4.13
C TRP A 105 -1.76 -1.39 -3.99
N ALA A 106 -1.91 -2.67 -3.64
CA ALA A 106 -0.82 -3.64 -3.61
C ALA A 106 -1.24 -4.96 -4.27
N HIS A 107 -0.46 -5.45 -5.24
CA HIS A 107 -0.77 -6.65 -6.03
C HIS A 107 0.37 -7.68 -6.04
N PRO A 108 0.89 -8.11 -4.87
CA PRO A 108 1.88 -9.18 -4.86
C PRO A 108 1.23 -10.56 -4.93
N LYS A 109 1.98 -11.53 -5.46
CA LYS A 109 1.64 -12.97 -5.40
C LYS A 109 1.85 -13.53 -4.00
N TYR A 110 2.86 -13.04 -3.29
CA TYR A 110 3.17 -13.38 -1.90
C TYR A 110 4.01 -12.29 -1.24
N GLU A 111 3.87 -12.16 0.07
CA GLU A 111 4.60 -11.25 0.93
C GLU A 111 4.88 -11.91 2.28
N GLY A 112 5.97 -11.50 2.94
CA GLY A 112 6.26 -11.96 4.30
C GLY A 112 5.42 -11.25 5.36
N TYR A 113 5.37 -9.92 5.31
CA TYR A 113 4.64 -9.09 6.29
C TYR A 113 3.54 -8.24 5.67
N GLY A 114 3.76 -7.71 4.46
CA GLY A 114 2.80 -6.81 3.82
C GLY A 114 2.90 -5.35 4.29
N ARG A 115 4.09 -4.78 4.21
CA ARG A 115 4.37 -3.40 4.64
C ARG A 115 3.40 -2.36 4.08
N ALA A 116 2.95 -2.53 2.83
CA ALA A 116 2.02 -1.60 2.19
C ALA A 116 0.69 -1.44 2.97
N VAL A 117 0.20 -2.52 3.62
CA VAL A 117 -1.01 -2.44 4.46
C VAL A 117 -0.75 -1.60 5.71
N ALA A 118 0.37 -1.85 6.41
CA ALA A 118 0.73 -1.08 7.59
C ALA A 118 0.95 0.41 7.26
N GLU A 119 1.67 0.70 6.18
CA GLU A 119 1.94 2.06 5.71
C GLU A 119 0.65 2.79 5.29
N ALA A 120 -0.30 2.09 4.64
CA ALA A 120 -1.61 2.64 4.31
C ALA A 120 -2.40 3.04 5.57
N LYS A 121 -2.45 2.17 6.57
CA LYS A 121 -3.11 2.44 7.86
C LYS A 121 -2.51 3.67 8.57
N LEU A 122 -1.17 3.74 8.64
CA LEU A 122 -0.46 4.87 9.25
C LEU A 122 -0.69 6.18 8.50
N SER A 123 -1.00 6.12 7.21
CA SER A 123 -1.35 7.28 6.38
C SER A 123 -2.85 7.57 6.36
N HIS A 124 -3.66 6.89 7.18
CA HIS A 124 -5.12 6.97 7.19
C HIS A 124 -5.73 6.75 5.80
N LYS A 125 -5.20 5.77 5.07
CA LYS A 125 -5.67 5.40 3.73
C LYS A 125 -6.25 4.00 3.67
N LYS A 126 -7.28 3.86 2.85
CA LYS A 126 -7.80 2.55 2.47
C LYS A 126 -6.79 1.85 1.57
N ILE A 127 -6.80 0.52 1.58
CA ILE A 127 -5.96 -0.26 0.69
C ILE A 127 -6.77 -1.34 -0.02
N LEU A 128 -6.58 -1.43 -1.33
CA LEU A 128 -7.04 -2.53 -2.19
C LEU A 128 -5.87 -3.49 -2.42
N CYS A 129 -6.01 -4.76 -2.10
CA CYS A 129 -4.89 -5.68 -2.24
C CYS A 129 -5.31 -7.14 -2.50
N THR A 130 -4.38 -7.93 -3.05
CA THR A 130 -4.59 -9.37 -3.25
C THR A 130 -4.83 -10.08 -1.93
N GLN A 131 -5.69 -11.11 -1.95
CA GLN A 131 -5.96 -11.94 -0.77
C GLN A 131 -4.83 -12.93 -0.54
N ILE A 132 -3.79 -12.51 0.18
CA ILE A 132 -2.67 -13.35 0.63
C ILE A 132 -2.61 -13.38 2.16
N SER A 133 -1.96 -14.38 2.75
CA SER A 133 -1.92 -14.57 4.21
C SER A 133 -1.47 -13.32 4.97
N ALA A 134 -0.37 -12.70 4.53
CA ALA A 134 0.17 -11.49 5.18
C ALA A 134 -0.80 -10.30 5.20
N PHE A 135 -1.67 -10.18 4.19
CA PHE A 135 -2.68 -9.10 4.15
C PHE A 135 -3.96 -9.49 4.90
N MET A 136 -4.29 -10.79 4.92
CA MET A 136 -5.41 -11.29 5.70
C MET A 136 -5.19 -11.14 7.20
N GLU A 137 -3.97 -11.34 7.69
CA GLU A 137 -3.59 -11.12 9.09
C GLU A 137 -3.76 -9.66 9.53
N GLN A 138 -3.63 -8.72 8.60
CA GLN A 138 -3.79 -7.28 8.85
C GLN A 138 -5.16 -6.73 8.45
N LYS A 139 -6.14 -7.63 8.12
CA LYS A 139 -7.46 -7.21 7.63
C LYS A 139 -8.23 -6.43 8.70
N ASP A 140 -8.76 -5.29 8.28
CA ASP A 140 -9.77 -4.49 8.99
C ASP A 140 -10.76 -3.88 7.99
N GLU A 141 -11.55 -2.91 8.42
CA GLU A 141 -12.58 -2.26 7.61
C GLU A 141 -12.02 -1.37 6.48
N ASN A 142 -10.73 -1.03 6.49
CA ASN A 142 -10.05 -0.24 5.47
C ASN A 142 -9.25 -1.10 4.48
N VAL A 143 -9.24 -2.43 4.67
CA VAL A 143 -8.49 -3.38 3.83
C VAL A 143 -9.44 -4.16 2.93
N TYR A 144 -9.40 -3.89 1.65
CA TYR A 144 -10.24 -4.47 0.59
C TYR A 144 -9.46 -5.56 -0.12
N LEU A 145 -9.84 -6.82 0.10
CA LEU A 145 -9.14 -7.99 -0.44
C LEU A 145 -9.85 -8.52 -1.68
N TYR A 146 -9.08 -8.90 -2.71
CA TYR A 146 -9.62 -9.56 -3.91
C TYR A 146 -8.79 -10.78 -4.31
N THR A 147 -9.43 -11.73 -4.97
CA THR A 147 -8.84 -13.02 -5.38
C THR A 147 -8.70 -13.17 -6.90
N ASN A 148 -9.54 -12.50 -7.66
CA ASN A 148 -9.61 -12.59 -9.13
C ASN A 148 -10.11 -11.28 -9.74
N GLN A 149 -10.18 -11.21 -11.07
CA GLN A 149 -10.56 -9.98 -11.77
C GLN A 149 -11.99 -9.50 -11.44
N ASN A 150 -12.98 -10.40 -11.36
CA ASN A 150 -14.34 -9.98 -11.04
C ASN A 150 -14.43 -9.41 -9.63
N ASP A 151 -13.79 -10.05 -8.67
CA ASP A 151 -13.70 -9.60 -7.28
C ASP A 151 -12.92 -8.28 -7.19
N PHE A 152 -11.84 -8.12 -7.95
CA PHE A 152 -11.12 -6.85 -8.07
C PHE A 152 -12.04 -5.69 -8.46
N HIS A 153 -12.90 -5.86 -9.48
CA HIS A 153 -13.83 -4.81 -9.90
C HIS A 153 -14.85 -4.46 -8.81
N ILE A 154 -15.35 -5.47 -8.08
CA ILE A 154 -16.27 -5.27 -6.95
C ILE A 154 -15.56 -4.47 -5.85
N GLN A 155 -14.36 -4.89 -5.46
CA GLN A 155 -13.59 -4.24 -4.39
C GLN A 155 -13.07 -2.85 -4.81
N TYR A 156 -12.74 -2.66 -6.08
CA TYR A 156 -12.38 -1.34 -6.63
C TYR A 156 -13.52 -0.32 -6.46
N LYS A 157 -14.75 -0.70 -6.82
CA LYS A 157 -15.92 0.16 -6.62
C LYS A 157 -16.21 0.37 -5.14
N ALA A 158 -16.08 -0.65 -4.31
CA ALA A 158 -16.28 -0.56 -2.87
C ALA A 158 -15.28 0.39 -2.19
N VAL A 159 -13.99 0.30 -2.53
CA VAL A 159 -12.96 1.18 -1.96
C VAL A 159 -13.17 2.64 -2.38
N LEU A 160 -13.62 2.89 -3.60
CA LEU A 160 -13.95 4.25 -4.05
C LEU A 160 -15.17 4.84 -3.32
N ALA A 161 -16.22 4.06 -3.17
CA ALA A 161 -17.47 4.52 -2.55
C ALA A 161 -17.38 4.70 -1.02
N SER A 162 -16.42 4.06 -0.36
CA SER A 162 -16.28 4.09 1.09
C SER A 162 -15.47 5.30 1.58
N LYS A 163 -15.69 5.67 2.85
CA LYS A 163 -14.81 6.59 3.58
C LYS A 163 -13.81 5.79 4.42
N TYR A 164 -12.64 6.36 4.67
CA TYR A 164 -11.72 5.81 5.66
C TYR A 164 -12.41 5.76 7.02
N LYS A 165 -12.31 4.64 7.69
CA LYS A 165 -12.82 4.47 9.04
C LYS A 165 -11.66 4.60 10.01
N ASP A 166 -11.72 5.61 10.86
CA ASP A 166 -10.72 5.76 11.92
C ASP A 166 -10.87 4.60 12.91
N ILE A 167 -10.02 3.62 12.75
CA ILE A 167 -9.96 2.47 13.66
C ILE A 167 -9.03 2.91 14.78
N HIS A 168 -9.59 3.28 15.92
CA HIS A 168 -8.83 3.54 17.14
C HIS A 168 -8.01 2.30 17.52
N GLY A 169 -6.83 2.20 16.96
CA GLY A 169 -5.89 1.12 17.20
C GLY A 169 -4.61 1.43 16.47
N GLN A 170 -3.60 1.80 17.23
CA GLN A 170 -2.21 1.77 16.75
C GLN A 170 -1.94 0.37 16.21
N LEU A 171 -1.01 0.23 15.28
CA LEU A 171 -0.59 -1.09 14.86
C LEU A 171 -0.23 -1.88 16.12
N ILE A 172 -0.93 -2.99 16.35
CA ILE A 172 -0.75 -3.84 17.56
C ILE A 172 0.74 -4.18 17.74
N GLU A 173 1.43 -4.39 16.64
CA GLU A 173 2.88 -4.65 16.60
C GLU A 173 3.71 -3.52 17.21
N HIS A 174 3.34 -2.26 17.02
CA HIS A 174 4.02 -1.11 17.63
C HIS A 174 3.88 -1.11 19.15
N GLU A 175 2.70 -1.42 19.68
CA GLU A 175 2.47 -1.50 21.11
C GLU A 175 3.23 -2.67 21.75
N ILE A 176 3.23 -3.84 21.09
CA ILE A 176 4.02 -4.99 21.51
C ILE A 176 5.51 -4.61 21.54
N PHE A 177 6.01 -3.97 20.49
CA PHE A 177 7.42 -3.57 20.41
C PHE A 177 7.79 -2.55 21.47
N LYS A 178 6.97 -1.51 21.69
CA LYS A 178 7.18 -0.53 22.77
C LYS A 178 7.24 -1.20 24.13
N SER A 179 6.28 -2.07 24.43
CA SER A 179 6.24 -2.77 25.71
C SER A 179 7.47 -3.67 25.94
N GLN A 180 7.97 -4.32 24.88
CA GLN A 180 9.18 -5.12 24.93
C GLN A 180 10.44 -4.27 25.15
N LEU A 181 10.54 -3.11 24.48
CA LEU A 181 11.64 -2.17 24.71
C LEU A 181 11.63 -1.60 26.14
N GLU A 182 10.45 -1.21 26.63
CA GLU A 182 10.31 -0.72 28.01
C GLU A 182 10.70 -1.80 29.04
N PHE A 183 10.37 -3.05 28.77
CA PHE A 183 10.78 -4.18 29.62
C PHE A 183 12.29 -4.41 29.59
N LEU A 184 12.94 -4.32 28.43
CA LEU A 184 14.37 -4.61 28.25
C LEU A 184 15.28 -3.48 28.74
N TYR A 185 14.87 -2.22 28.57
CA TYR A 185 15.71 -1.05 28.81
C TYR A 185 15.23 -0.15 29.94
N GLY A 186 14.10 -0.48 30.57
CA GLY A 186 13.49 0.30 31.64
C GLY A 186 12.77 1.56 31.12
N LYS A 187 11.78 2.03 31.88
CA LYS A 187 11.19 3.34 31.62
C LYS A 187 12.23 4.41 31.96
N LYS A 188 12.63 5.19 30.99
CA LYS A 188 13.37 6.41 31.24
C LYS A 188 12.44 7.53 31.67
#